data_9969318cdeb7d6d9c501194f06eac01b
#
_entry.id   9969318cdeb7d6d9c501194f06eac01b
#
_cell.length_a   1.000
_cell.length_b   1.000
_cell.length_c   1.000
_cell.angle_alpha   90.00
_cell.angle_beta   90.00
_cell.angle_gamma   90.00
#
_symmetry.space_group_name_H-M   'P 1'
#
loop_
_entity.id
_entity.type
_entity.pdbx_description
1 polymer ?
#
loop_
_entity_poly.entity_id
_entity_poly.type
_entity_poly.pdbx_seq_one_letter_code
_entity_poly.pdbx_strand_id
1 'polypeptide(L)'
;MALRGKYEQSHVAVKVIQWLGCMFVLSIPAMGSIFLFGQPLTLGALKWVQFIQTASLFLLPPLCMAYLWSNQPFEWLMLNGERLKAKSDLVWAVALMLIALPAINLLGYLNQQMTLPAFLEPLEQWMKAAEENAAVLTEQFLNATTFGGLIINVLLMALLPAVAEELTFRGVLQRLFSPKRHASNDLATQSTPHVAIWCTA
;
A
#
# COMPACT_ATOMS: atom_id res chain seq x y z
N MET A 1 -26.18 9.68 14.55
CA MET A 1 -24.99 10.34 15.12
C MET A 1 -23.81 10.05 14.20
N ALA A 2 -23.18 11.08 13.68
CA ALA A 2 -22.08 10.90 12.74
C ALA A 2 -20.85 10.35 13.50
N LEU A 3 -20.33 9.21 13.09
CA LEU A 3 -19.09 8.61 13.60
C LEU A 3 -17.84 9.37 13.11
N ARG A 4 -18.06 10.34 12.23
CA ARG A 4 -17.04 11.13 11.56
C ARG A 4 -16.27 11.99 12.57
N GLY A 5 -14.93 11.89 12.58
CA GLY A 5 -14.07 12.65 13.47
C GLY A 5 -14.15 12.27 14.96
N LYS A 6 -14.94 11.26 15.34
CA LYS A 6 -15.17 10.88 16.75
C LYS A 6 -13.87 10.58 17.51
N TYR A 7 -12.86 10.06 16.85
CA TYR A 7 -11.59 9.65 17.43
C TYR A 7 -10.43 10.57 17.05
N GLU A 8 -10.71 11.81 16.61
CA GLU A 8 -9.68 12.76 16.18
C GLU A 8 -8.62 13.02 17.25
N GLN A 9 -9.05 13.17 18.51
CA GLN A 9 -8.18 13.48 19.66
C GLN A 9 -7.65 12.22 20.38
N SER A 10 -7.92 11.02 19.88
CA SER A 10 -7.50 9.79 20.53
C SER A 10 -5.98 9.63 20.54
N HIS A 11 -5.46 8.96 21.56
CA HIS A 11 -4.05 8.63 21.68
C HIS A 11 -3.58 7.76 20.51
N VAL A 12 -2.32 7.92 20.07
CA VAL A 12 -1.75 7.20 18.92
C VAL A 12 -1.90 5.68 19.07
N ALA A 13 -1.67 5.14 20.27
CA ALA A 13 -1.80 3.71 20.53
C ALA A 13 -3.23 3.20 20.23
N VAL A 14 -4.27 3.97 20.60
CA VAL A 14 -5.66 3.62 20.31
C VAL A 14 -5.91 3.60 18.81
N LYS A 15 -5.37 4.57 18.07
CA LYS A 15 -5.46 4.66 16.61
C LYS A 15 -4.79 3.47 15.94
N VAL A 16 -3.60 3.08 16.41
CA VAL A 16 -2.89 1.89 15.91
C VAL A 16 -3.72 0.61 16.14
N ILE A 17 -4.27 0.43 17.33
CA ILE A 17 -5.13 -0.73 17.63
C ILE A 17 -6.39 -0.74 16.75
N GLN A 18 -7.04 0.41 16.55
CA GLN A 18 -8.20 0.51 15.67
C GLN A 18 -7.84 0.17 14.22
N TRP A 19 -6.70 0.66 13.72
CA TRP A 19 -6.24 0.38 12.37
C TRP A 19 -5.93 -1.11 12.18
N LEU A 20 -5.17 -1.72 13.11
CA LEU A 20 -4.87 -3.16 13.08
C LEU A 20 -6.15 -4.01 13.20
N GLY A 21 -7.09 -3.62 14.06
CA GLY A 21 -8.38 -4.28 14.19
C GLY A 21 -9.21 -4.19 12.91
N CYS A 22 -9.22 -3.03 12.25
CA CYS A 22 -9.89 -2.86 10.96
C CYS A 22 -9.25 -3.74 9.87
N MET A 23 -7.92 -3.79 9.79
CA MET A 23 -7.21 -4.67 8.86
C MET A 23 -7.53 -6.14 9.12
N PHE A 24 -7.55 -6.55 10.39
CA PHE A 24 -7.89 -7.91 10.78
C PHE A 24 -9.32 -8.29 10.35
N VAL A 25 -10.30 -7.44 10.62
CA VAL A 25 -11.70 -7.68 10.21
C VAL A 25 -11.83 -7.75 8.68
N LEU A 26 -11.17 -6.84 7.96
CA LEU A 26 -11.20 -6.80 6.50
C LEU A 26 -10.35 -7.88 5.82
N SER A 27 -9.46 -8.55 6.56
CA SER A 27 -8.77 -9.75 6.05
C SER A 27 -9.71 -10.94 5.84
N ILE A 28 -10.82 -11.00 6.56
CA ILE A 28 -11.81 -12.09 6.43
C ILE A 28 -12.41 -12.13 5.01
N PRO A 29 -13.02 -11.06 4.47
CA PRO A 29 -13.50 -11.06 3.09
C PRO A 29 -12.36 -11.19 2.07
N ALA A 30 -11.18 -10.64 2.35
CA ALA A 30 -10.02 -10.79 1.48
C ALA A 30 -9.63 -12.27 1.30
N MET A 31 -9.51 -13.02 2.38
CA MET A 31 -9.21 -14.46 2.33
C MET A 31 -10.40 -15.28 1.81
N GLY A 32 -11.62 -14.92 2.23
CA GLY A 32 -12.85 -15.57 1.78
C GLY A 32 -13.11 -15.44 0.28
N SER A 33 -12.56 -14.43 -0.37
CA SER A 33 -12.74 -14.19 -1.81
C SER A 33 -12.31 -15.36 -2.70
N ILE A 34 -11.32 -16.14 -2.27
CA ILE A 34 -10.85 -17.33 -2.99
C ILE A 34 -11.94 -18.39 -3.10
N PHE A 35 -12.76 -18.54 -2.04
CA PHE A 35 -13.82 -19.55 -1.98
C PHE A 35 -15.07 -19.16 -2.78
N LEU A 36 -15.24 -17.87 -3.11
CA LEU A 36 -16.41 -17.38 -3.85
C LEU A 36 -16.44 -17.86 -5.31
N PHE A 37 -15.28 -18.13 -5.90
CA PHE A 37 -15.16 -18.42 -7.33
C PHE A 37 -14.98 -19.90 -7.67
N GLY A 38 -14.91 -20.78 -6.65
CA GLY A 38 -14.66 -22.22 -6.86
C GLY A 38 -13.25 -22.54 -7.36
N GLN A 39 -12.94 -23.85 -7.43
CA GLN A 39 -11.64 -24.33 -7.88
C GLN A 39 -11.81 -25.24 -9.11
N PRO A 40 -10.93 -25.17 -10.12
CA PRO A 40 -9.79 -24.26 -10.29
C PRO A 40 -10.22 -22.82 -10.65
N LEU A 41 -9.45 -21.83 -10.17
CA LEU A 41 -9.73 -20.43 -10.44
C LEU A 41 -9.44 -20.07 -11.91
N THR A 42 -10.42 -19.48 -12.59
CA THR A 42 -10.21 -18.90 -13.92
C THR A 42 -9.39 -17.62 -13.81
N LEU A 43 -8.75 -17.19 -14.90
CA LEU A 43 -7.98 -15.94 -14.95
C LEU A 43 -8.85 -14.72 -14.56
N GLY A 44 -10.11 -14.71 -14.97
CA GLY A 44 -11.07 -13.65 -14.58
C GLY A 44 -11.36 -13.67 -13.08
N ALA A 45 -11.55 -14.85 -12.49
CA ALA A 45 -11.75 -15.01 -11.05
C ALA A 45 -10.51 -14.55 -10.25
N LEU A 46 -9.30 -14.90 -10.71
CA LEU A 46 -8.04 -14.44 -10.09
C LEU A 46 -7.96 -12.91 -10.07
N LYS A 47 -8.35 -12.22 -11.14
CA LYS A 47 -8.38 -10.74 -11.18
C LYS A 47 -9.35 -10.15 -10.16
N TRP A 48 -10.52 -10.76 -10.00
CA TRP A 48 -11.48 -10.34 -8.98
C TRP A 48 -10.98 -10.61 -7.56
N VAL A 49 -10.37 -11.76 -7.31
CA VAL A 49 -9.73 -12.07 -6.03
C VAL A 49 -8.65 -11.05 -5.69
N GLN A 50 -7.77 -10.74 -6.63
CA GLN A 50 -6.72 -9.71 -6.47
C GLN A 50 -7.31 -8.34 -6.15
N PHE A 51 -8.36 -7.93 -6.87
CA PHE A 51 -9.06 -6.67 -6.60
C PHE A 51 -9.65 -6.63 -5.19
N ILE A 52 -10.39 -7.68 -4.80
CA ILE A 52 -11.01 -7.76 -3.47
C ILE A 52 -9.96 -7.75 -2.36
N GLN A 53 -8.87 -8.50 -2.52
CA GLN A 53 -7.79 -8.55 -1.54
C GLN A 53 -7.10 -7.19 -1.38
N THR A 54 -6.72 -6.55 -2.48
CA THR A 54 -6.08 -5.23 -2.45
C THR A 54 -7.03 -4.17 -1.87
N ALA A 55 -8.29 -4.17 -2.29
CA ALA A 55 -9.27 -3.23 -1.76
C ALA A 55 -9.53 -3.44 -0.27
N SER A 56 -9.69 -4.68 0.17
CA SER A 56 -9.99 -4.99 1.57
C SER A 56 -8.82 -4.72 2.52
N LEU A 57 -7.59 -5.03 2.10
CA LEU A 57 -6.43 -4.92 2.99
C LEU A 57 -5.74 -3.55 2.97
N PHE A 58 -5.73 -2.87 1.82
CA PHE A 58 -4.93 -1.65 1.66
C PHE A 58 -5.74 -0.40 1.29
N LEU A 59 -6.91 -0.54 0.66
CA LEU A 59 -7.72 0.60 0.27
C LEU A 59 -8.76 0.98 1.32
N LEU A 60 -9.54 0.01 1.80
CA LEU A 60 -10.63 0.26 2.75
C LEU A 60 -10.14 0.68 4.15
N PRO A 61 -9.10 0.06 4.76
CA PRO A 61 -8.66 0.45 6.09
C PRO A 61 -8.27 1.93 6.20
N PRO A 62 -7.43 2.51 5.30
CA PRO A 62 -7.11 3.94 5.35
C PRO A 62 -8.34 4.84 5.19
N LEU A 63 -9.28 4.47 4.32
CA LEU A 63 -10.51 5.22 4.11
C LEU A 63 -11.40 5.20 5.36
N CYS A 64 -11.57 4.02 5.98
CA CYS A 64 -12.32 3.87 7.22
C CYS A 64 -11.68 4.69 8.37
N MET A 65 -10.36 4.62 8.49
CA MET A 65 -9.64 5.36 9.53
C MET A 65 -9.69 6.86 9.30
N ALA A 66 -9.54 7.34 8.06
CA ALA A 66 -9.69 8.74 7.73
C ALA A 66 -11.08 9.27 8.10
N TYR A 67 -12.11 8.49 7.85
CA TYR A 67 -13.48 8.83 8.23
C TYR A 67 -13.69 8.91 9.75
N LEU A 68 -13.09 7.98 10.51
CA LEU A 68 -13.21 7.92 11.97
C LEU A 68 -12.36 8.99 12.68
N TRP A 69 -11.20 9.34 12.13
CA TRP A 69 -10.23 10.21 12.78
C TRP A 69 -10.25 11.65 12.30
N SER A 70 -11.00 11.98 11.25
CA SER A 70 -11.05 13.34 10.71
C SER A 70 -12.44 13.76 10.28
N ASN A 71 -12.72 15.05 10.46
CA ASN A 71 -13.88 15.70 9.89
C ASN A 71 -13.74 15.99 8.39
N GLN A 72 -12.53 15.91 7.85
CA GLN A 72 -12.21 16.12 6.43
C GLN A 72 -11.34 14.95 5.93
N PRO A 73 -11.92 13.74 5.67
CA PRO A 73 -11.18 12.51 5.38
C PRO A 73 -10.30 12.62 4.13
N PHE A 74 -10.74 13.28 3.07
CA PHE A 74 -9.97 13.43 1.83
C PHE A 74 -8.77 14.36 1.99
N GLU A 75 -8.91 15.45 2.74
CA GLU A 75 -7.78 16.31 3.11
C GLU A 75 -6.84 15.58 4.07
N TRP A 76 -7.42 14.81 4.97
CA TRP A 76 -6.64 14.01 5.91
C TRP A 76 -5.77 12.96 5.17
N LEU A 77 -6.25 12.35 4.09
CA LEU A 77 -5.50 11.41 3.25
C LEU A 77 -4.57 12.11 2.25
N MET A 78 -4.47 13.43 2.26
CA MET A 78 -3.69 14.23 1.30
C MET A 78 -4.10 14.01 -0.17
N LEU A 79 -5.35 13.67 -0.42
CA LEU A 79 -5.89 13.49 -1.77
C LEU A 79 -6.18 14.82 -2.48
N ASN A 80 -5.96 15.96 -1.82
CA ASN A 80 -6.05 17.28 -2.46
C ASN A 80 -4.88 17.44 -3.43
N GLY A 81 -5.20 17.49 -4.72
CA GLY A 81 -4.25 17.45 -5.84
C GLY A 81 -3.28 18.65 -5.98
N GLU A 82 -3.14 19.48 -4.94
CA GLU A 82 -2.26 20.64 -4.97
C GLU A 82 -0.76 20.30 -4.98
N ARG A 83 -0.39 19.05 -4.70
CA ARG A 83 1.03 18.65 -4.60
C ARG A 83 1.63 18.03 -5.86
N LEU A 84 0.88 17.81 -6.91
CA LEU A 84 1.43 17.43 -8.22
C LEU A 84 2.07 18.64 -8.94
N LYS A 85 2.89 19.42 -8.22
CA LYS A 85 3.45 20.68 -8.74
C LYS A 85 4.72 20.51 -9.57
N ALA A 86 5.31 19.35 -9.64
CA ALA A 86 6.57 19.26 -10.36
C ALA A 86 6.61 18.09 -11.34
N LYS A 87 6.58 18.42 -12.63
CA LYS A 87 7.02 17.50 -13.70
C LYS A 87 8.41 16.92 -13.40
N SER A 88 9.25 17.65 -12.66
CA SER A 88 10.55 17.20 -12.16
C SER A 88 10.46 15.99 -11.25
N ASP A 89 9.46 15.90 -10.36
CA ASP A 89 9.35 14.80 -9.39
C ASP A 89 9.05 13.48 -10.10
N LEU A 90 8.23 13.52 -11.15
CA LEU A 90 7.98 12.35 -12.00
C LEU A 90 9.26 11.89 -12.71
N VAL A 91 10.04 12.81 -13.24
CA VAL A 91 11.32 12.48 -13.91
C VAL A 91 12.30 11.85 -12.92
N TRP A 92 12.42 12.41 -11.71
CA TRP A 92 13.27 11.85 -10.66
C TRP A 92 12.77 10.48 -10.19
N ALA A 93 11.46 10.28 -10.06
CA ALA A 93 10.89 8.98 -9.71
C ALA A 93 11.22 7.91 -10.75
N VAL A 94 11.07 8.23 -12.04
CA VAL A 94 11.43 7.32 -13.13
C VAL A 94 12.95 7.06 -13.15
N ALA A 95 13.78 8.07 -12.96
CA ALA A 95 15.23 7.93 -12.91
C ALA A 95 15.67 7.02 -11.77
N LEU A 96 15.12 7.22 -10.56
CA LEU A 96 15.39 6.37 -9.40
C LEU A 96 14.93 4.93 -9.63
N MET A 97 13.75 4.73 -10.24
CA MET A 97 13.27 3.40 -10.60
C MET A 97 14.24 2.68 -11.55
N LEU A 98 14.71 3.37 -12.60
CA LEU A 98 15.68 2.79 -13.55
C LEU A 98 17.01 2.45 -12.89
N ILE A 99 17.50 3.28 -11.96
CA ILE A 99 18.72 3.02 -11.18
C ILE A 99 18.50 1.85 -10.20
N ALA A 100 17.31 1.69 -9.66
CA ALA A 100 16.99 0.60 -8.74
C ALA A 100 16.93 -0.79 -9.42
N LEU A 101 16.59 -0.86 -10.73
CA LEU A 101 16.47 -2.14 -11.44
C LEU A 101 17.71 -3.04 -11.35
N PRO A 102 18.95 -2.54 -11.60
CA PRO A 102 20.14 -3.37 -11.44
C PRO A 102 20.35 -3.85 -10.00
N ALA A 103 20.05 -3.01 -9.01
CA ALA A 103 20.14 -3.40 -7.60
C ALA A 103 19.11 -4.48 -7.22
N ILE A 104 17.88 -4.36 -7.69
CA ILE A 104 16.83 -5.36 -7.49
C ILE A 104 17.23 -6.70 -8.12
N ASN A 105 17.75 -6.68 -9.37
CA ASN A 105 18.20 -7.89 -10.06
C ASN A 105 19.41 -8.53 -9.34
N LEU A 106 20.35 -7.73 -8.86
CA LEU A 106 21.48 -8.23 -8.08
C LEU A 106 21.02 -8.88 -6.77
N LEU A 107 20.11 -8.24 -6.03
CA LEU A 107 19.56 -8.78 -4.80
C LEU A 107 18.78 -10.09 -5.07
N GLY A 108 18.00 -10.14 -6.15
CA GLY A 108 17.31 -11.36 -6.58
C GLY A 108 18.28 -12.50 -6.89
N TYR A 109 19.35 -12.20 -7.63
CA TYR A 109 20.39 -13.17 -7.93
C TYR A 109 21.11 -13.69 -6.67
N LEU A 110 21.46 -12.80 -5.74
CA LEU A 110 22.06 -13.20 -4.47
C LEU A 110 21.11 -14.03 -3.63
N ASN A 111 19.83 -13.69 -3.59
CA ASN A 111 18.81 -14.47 -2.88
C ASN A 111 18.68 -15.89 -3.42
N GLN A 112 18.72 -16.06 -4.74
CA GLN A 112 18.65 -17.39 -5.36
C GLN A 112 19.86 -18.28 -5.04
N GLN A 113 21.02 -17.69 -4.74
CA GLN A 113 22.24 -18.43 -4.37
C GLN A 113 22.31 -18.73 -2.87
N MET A 114 21.45 -18.12 -2.06
CA MET A 114 21.42 -18.40 -0.63
C MET A 114 20.81 -19.77 -0.36
N THR A 115 21.57 -20.64 0.31
CA THR A 115 21.08 -21.92 0.84
C THR A 115 20.90 -21.77 2.35
N LEU A 116 19.73 -22.16 2.84
CA LEU A 116 19.49 -22.14 4.28
C LEU A 116 20.19 -23.36 4.96
N PRO A 117 20.55 -23.24 6.26
CA PRO A 117 21.04 -24.37 7.04
C PRO A 117 20.03 -25.52 7.04
N ALA A 118 20.51 -26.77 7.15
CA ALA A 118 19.71 -28.00 7.04
C ALA A 118 18.49 -28.04 7.99
N PHE A 119 18.54 -27.37 9.14
CA PHE A 119 17.41 -27.29 10.08
C PHE A 119 16.26 -26.39 9.58
N LEU A 120 16.49 -25.54 8.58
CA LEU A 120 15.49 -24.66 7.95
C LEU A 120 15.07 -25.17 6.55
N GLU A 121 15.48 -26.35 6.14
CA GLU A 121 15.12 -26.94 4.85
C GLU A 121 13.60 -26.94 4.57
N PRO A 122 12.70 -27.25 5.52
CA PRO A 122 11.25 -27.18 5.27
C PRO A 122 10.77 -25.76 4.98
N LEU A 123 11.39 -24.74 5.58
CA LEU A 123 11.08 -23.33 5.33
C LEU A 123 11.57 -22.93 3.93
N GLU A 124 12.76 -23.36 3.54
CA GLU A 124 13.30 -23.11 2.19
C GLU A 124 12.41 -23.71 1.10
N GLN A 125 11.96 -24.96 1.28
CA GLN A 125 11.05 -25.61 0.35
C GLN A 125 9.72 -24.88 0.24
N TRP A 126 9.15 -24.43 1.38
CA TRP A 126 7.93 -23.64 1.39
C TRP A 126 8.10 -22.29 0.68
N MET A 127 9.20 -21.60 0.91
CA MET A 127 9.51 -20.31 0.25
C MET A 127 9.67 -20.51 -1.26
N LYS A 128 10.39 -21.52 -1.72
CA LYS A 128 10.56 -21.83 -3.14
C LYS A 128 9.22 -22.16 -3.81
N ALA A 129 8.39 -22.96 -3.16
CA ALA A 129 7.05 -23.28 -3.67
C ALA A 129 6.16 -22.03 -3.75
N ALA A 130 6.25 -21.14 -2.77
CA ALA A 130 5.50 -19.87 -2.78
C ALA A 130 5.98 -18.94 -3.91
N GLU A 131 7.28 -18.86 -4.15
CA GLU A 131 7.88 -18.07 -5.24
C GLU A 131 7.46 -18.61 -6.61
N GLU A 132 7.53 -19.93 -6.80
CA GLU A 132 7.10 -20.59 -8.04
C GLU A 132 5.62 -20.36 -8.33
N ASN A 133 4.76 -20.52 -7.32
CA ASN A 133 3.33 -20.19 -7.46
C ASN A 133 3.10 -18.72 -7.82
N ALA A 134 3.83 -17.80 -7.22
CA ALA A 134 3.73 -16.38 -7.52
C ALA A 134 4.21 -16.07 -8.95
N ALA A 135 5.28 -16.73 -9.42
CA ALA A 135 5.78 -16.59 -10.79
C ALA A 135 4.75 -17.07 -11.82
N VAL A 136 4.17 -18.26 -11.61
CA VAL A 136 3.11 -18.82 -12.47
C VAL A 136 1.89 -17.89 -12.54
N LEU A 137 1.43 -17.37 -11.40
CA LEU A 137 0.33 -16.43 -11.36
C LEU A 137 0.65 -15.15 -12.11
N THR A 138 1.86 -14.61 -11.92
CA THR A 138 2.31 -13.40 -12.60
C THR A 138 2.34 -13.60 -14.11
N GLU A 139 2.88 -14.73 -14.58
CA GLU A 139 2.90 -15.07 -16.01
C GLU A 139 1.48 -15.16 -16.59
N GLN A 140 0.56 -15.81 -15.89
CA GLN A 140 -0.85 -15.89 -16.30
C GLN A 140 -1.49 -14.50 -16.42
N PHE A 141 -1.21 -13.59 -15.50
CA PHE A 141 -1.70 -12.21 -15.56
C PHE A 141 -1.08 -11.43 -16.72
N LEU A 142 0.23 -11.59 -16.97
CA LEU A 142 0.94 -10.88 -18.02
C LEU A 142 0.60 -11.40 -19.42
N ASN A 143 0.12 -12.62 -19.56
CA ASN A 143 -0.26 -13.23 -20.84
C ASN A 143 -1.59 -12.67 -21.37
N ALA A 144 -1.65 -11.34 -21.48
CA ALA A 144 -2.78 -10.63 -22.04
C ALA A 144 -2.65 -10.54 -23.55
N THR A 145 -3.53 -11.23 -24.29
CA THR A 145 -3.54 -11.24 -25.75
C THR A 145 -4.26 -10.04 -26.36
N THR A 146 -4.98 -9.25 -25.55
CA THR A 146 -5.75 -8.09 -25.99
C THR A 146 -5.30 -6.80 -25.32
N PHE A 147 -5.40 -5.68 -26.04
CA PHE A 147 -5.07 -4.36 -25.48
C PHE A 147 -5.91 -4.01 -24.24
N GLY A 148 -7.22 -4.36 -24.26
CA GLY A 148 -8.09 -4.21 -23.09
C GLY A 148 -7.62 -5.06 -21.89
N GLY A 149 -7.17 -6.30 -22.13
CA GLY A 149 -6.59 -7.16 -21.12
C GLY A 149 -5.32 -6.57 -20.50
N LEU A 150 -4.47 -5.96 -21.33
CA LEU A 150 -3.26 -5.27 -20.85
C LEU A 150 -3.62 -4.08 -19.94
N ILE A 151 -4.57 -3.23 -20.34
CA ILE A 151 -5.03 -2.11 -19.51
C ILE A 151 -5.55 -2.60 -18.16
N ILE A 152 -6.40 -3.62 -18.16
CA ILE A 152 -6.94 -4.19 -16.92
C ILE A 152 -5.82 -4.73 -16.03
N ASN A 153 -4.81 -5.39 -16.59
CA ASN A 153 -3.67 -5.88 -15.82
C ASN A 153 -2.86 -4.75 -15.21
N VAL A 154 -2.56 -3.69 -15.96
CA VAL A 154 -1.86 -2.51 -15.45
C VAL A 154 -2.66 -1.85 -14.32
N LEU A 155 -3.97 -1.72 -14.47
CA LEU A 155 -4.82 -1.14 -13.44
C LEU A 155 -4.85 -1.99 -12.16
N LEU A 156 -4.97 -3.31 -12.28
CA LEU A 156 -5.10 -4.21 -11.13
C LEU A 156 -3.77 -4.54 -10.45
N MET A 157 -2.69 -4.71 -11.23
CA MET A 157 -1.41 -5.16 -10.70
C MET A 157 -0.44 -4.01 -10.37
N ALA A 158 -0.61 -2.85 -10.99
CA ALA A 158 0.28 -1.71 -10.77
C ALA A 158 -0.44 -0.53 -10.11
N LEU A 159 -1.48 0.02 -10.74
CA LEU A 159 -2.09 1.26 -10.28
C LEU A 159 -2.88 1.07 -8.97
N LEU A 160 -3.70 0.05 -8.88
CA LEU A 160 -4.53 -0.20 -7.70
C LEU A 160 -3.69 -0.46 -6.44
N PRO A 161 -2.69 -1.37 -6.44
CA PRO A 161 -1.79 -1.54 -5.30
C PRO A 161 -1.02 -0.27 -4.97
N ALA A 162 -0.45 0.42 -5.97
CA ALA A 162 0.31 1.66 -5.74
C ALA A 162 -0.51 2.73 -5.01
N VAL A 163 -1.76 2.97 -5.46
CA VAL A 163 -2.67 3.92 -4.78
C VAL A 163 -3.03 3.43 -3.38
N ALA A 164 -3.32 2.16 -3.21
CA ALA A 164 -3.73 1.58 -1.94
C ALA A 164 -2.58 1.60 -0.91
N GLU A 165 -1.36 1.30 -1.35
CA GLU A 165 -0.15 1.40 -0.53
C GLU A 165 0.14 2.86 -0.15
N GLU A 166 0.04 3.80 -1.08
CA GLU A 166 0.24 5.22 -0.81
C GLU A 166 -0.73 5.74 0.25
N LEU A 167 -2.00 5.35 0.18
CA LEU A 167 -3.00 5.71 1.19
C LEU A 167 -2.68 5.09 2.55
N THR A 168 -2.20 3.85 2.58
CA THR A 168 -1.83 3.16 3.82
C THR A 168 -0.55 3.74 4.43
N PHE A 169 0.52 3.84 3.66
CA PHE A 169 1.83 4.26 4.19
C PHE A 169 1.90 5.77 4.42
N ARG A 170 1.54 6.57 3.44
CA ARG A 170 1.61 8.03 3.55
C ARG A 170 0.38 8.61 4.24
N GLY A 171 -0.80 8.12 3.92
CA GLY A 171 -2.06 8.60 4.52
C GLY A 171 -2.16 8.23 6.00
N VAL A 172 -1.88 6.99 6.39
CA VAL A 172 -2.10 6.50 7.76
C VAL A 172 -0.79 6.41 8.55
N LEU A 173 0.14 5.55 8.14
CA LEU A 173 1.34 5.23 8.94
C LEU A 173 2.21 6.46 9.17
N GLN A 174 2.57 7.18 8.13
CA GLN A 174 3.41 8.36 8.28
C GLN A 174 2.79 9.38 9.22
N ARG A 175 1.46 9.57 9.19
CA ARG A 175 0.78 10.49 10.10
C ARG A 175 0.68 10.00 11.54
N LEU A 176 0.53 8.70 11.75
CA LEU A 176 0.53 8.11 13.09
C LEU A 176 1.88 8.29 13.79
N PHE A 177 2.98 8.18 13.04
CA PHE A 177 4.33 8.28 13.58
C PHE A 177 4.95 9.68 13.45
N SER A 178 4.33 10.60 12.70
CA SER A 178 4.79 11.99 12.67
C SER A 178 4.51 12.67 14.01
N PRO A 179 5.48 13.35 14.61
CA PRO A 179 5.26 14.11 15.84
C PRO A 179 4.14 15.12 15.56
N LYS A 180 3.09 15.09 16.39
CA LYS A 180 2.04 16.11 16.35
C LYS A 180 2.73 17.46 16.54
N ARG A 181 2.78 18.29 15.51
CA ARG A 181 2.91 19.73 15.73
C ARG A 181 1.70 20.09 16.57
N HIS A 182 1.91 20.35 17.85
CA HIS A 182 0.94 21.10 18.63
C HIS A 182 0.68 22.35 17.80
N ALA A 183 -0.54 22.50 17.27
CA ALA A 183 -1.06 23.79 16.92
C ALA A 183 -1.25 24.49 18.28
N SER A 184 -0.15 24.95 18.87
CA SER A 184 -0.18 26.06 19.80
C SER A 184 -0.75 27.21 19.01
N ASN A 185 -1.81 27.79 19.51
CA ASN A 185 -2.36 29.06 19.11
C ASN A 185 -1.34 30.20 19.32
N ASP A 186 -0.23 30.14 18.61
CA ASP A 186 0.72 31.23 18.49
C ASP A 186 0.48 31.90 17.16
N LEU A 187 -0.51 32.82 17.19
CA LEU A 187 -0.66 33.90 16.23
C LEU A 187 0.54 34.87 16.27
N ALA A 188 1.70 34.43 16.70
CA ALA A 188 2.89 35.25 16.76
C ALA A 188 4.15 34.41 16.47
N THR A 189 4.36 34.04 15.22
CA THR A 189 5.70 33.95 14.59
C THR A 189 5.57 33.46 13.15
N GLN A 190 5.04 34.29 12.30
CA GLN A 190 5.41 34.30 10.88
C GLN A 190 6.83 34.90 10.81
N SER A 191 7.85 34.09 10.95
CA SER A 191 9.18 34.38 10.40
C SER A 191 10.14 33.25 10.75
N THR A 192 10.21 32.24 9.90
CA THR A 192 11.45 31.60 9.44
C THR A 192 11.12 30.47 8.44
N PRO A 193 11.53 30.60 7.17
CA PRO A 193 11.20 29.64 6.12
C PRO A 193 12.20 28.49 5.95
N HIS A 194 12.95 28.09 6.98
CA HIS A 194 14.12 27.23 6.75
C HIS A 194 14.08 25.79 7.33
N VAL A 195 12.97 25.31 7.87
CA VAL A 195 12.94 23.93 8.43
C VAL A 195 12.00 22.96 7.68
N ALA A 196 11.39 23.39 6.59
CA ALA A 196 10.43 22.58 5.83
C ALA A 196 11.08 21.63 4.79
N ILE A 197 12.40 21.58 4.67
CA ILE A 197 13.08 20.87 3.56
C ILE A 197 13.37 19.39 3.87
N TRP A 198 13.34 18.96 5.13
CA TRP A 198 13.79 17.59 5.49
C TRP A 198 12.67 16.56 5.71
N CYS A 199 11.39 16.95 5.56
CA CYS A 199 10.27 16.00 5.67
C CYS A 199 9.59 15.68 4.32
N THR A 200 10.20 16.04 3.19
CA THR A 200 9.64 15.79 1.85
C THR A 200 10.64 15.11 0.91
N ALA A 201 11.58 14.35 1.46
CA ALA A 201 12.38 13.40 0.68
C ALA A 201 11.88 11.98 0.94
#